data_4405c978c96eb28c560f508917f58393
#
_entry.id   4405c978c96eb28c560f508917f58393
#
_cell.length_a   1.000
_cell.length_b   1.000
_cell.length_c   1.000
_cell.angle_alpha   90.00
_cell.angle_beta   90.00
_cell.angle_gamma   90.00
#
_symmetry.space_group_name_H-M   'P 1'
#
loop_
_entity.id
_entity.type
_entity.pdbx_description
1 polymer ?
#
loop_
_entity_poly.entity_id
_entity_poly.type
_entity_poly.pdbx_seq_one_letter_code
_entity_poly.pdbx_strand_id
1 'polypeptide(L)'
;MRLVHSLGEKDEITAVFDGDVLRDLYIDLPNALAPETVCRARVLKAVAGGWFVAVGHRTAFMEQTKTALDWDGFPVSVSESVAVLVQVRHAAVEDKDVKVSADIALAGEALVYTPNRRGVAFSRALTPQARERLGKVLDGIGDSVTVRTAAESKTADELTEELKSLRALWNAVLAQKGEILWEPEASVFRAAQEYASVLSEVATDSAQTALRLKSVFPKTELVLSGLREREALPQVVEEALSTRTALPCGGSLIVEQTAALVCFDVNAGGAAWGEANEQAVCEIARQIKIKGLSGQMIVDFAGKKDKAVIAALGKKLEKLDASLRIAGVSNLGLLEMTKRRGRACLQDVWRNHENADD
;
A
#
# COMPACT_ATOMS: atom_id res chain seq x y z
N MET A 1 -21.13 2.98 4.20
CA MET A 1 -20.28 3.17 3.01
C MET A 1 -20.65 2.18 1.91
N ARG A 2 -20.37 2.51 0.66
CA ARG A 2 -20.61 1.67 -0.51
C ARG A 2 -19.30 1.37 -1.22
N LEU A 3 -19.10 0.11 -1.63
CA LEU A 3 -17.98 -0.33 -2.44
C LEU A 3 -18.47 -0.65 -3.85
N VAL A 4 -17.81 -0.12 -4.86
CA VAL A 4 -18.08 -0.38 -6.28
C VAL A 4 -16.81 -0.99 -6.89
N HIS A 5 -16.96 -2.11 -7.59
CA HIS A 5 -15.87 -2.77 -8.30
C HIS A 5 -16.27 -3.05 -9.74
N SER A 6 -15.49 -2.60 -10.69
CA SER A 6 -15.76 -2.77 -12.11
C SER A 6 -14.55 -3.27 -12.87
N LEU A 7 -14.77 -4.28 -13.71
CA LEU A 7 -13.80 -4.80 -14.65
C LEU A 7 -13.81 -3.97 -15.93
N GLY A 8 -12.64 -3.55 -16.39
CA GLY A 8 -12.42 -3.00 -17.72
C GLY A 8 -11.61 -3.96 -18.57
N GLU A 9 -11.36 -3.58 -19.82
CA GLU A 9 -10.47 -4.34 -20.69
C GLU A 9 -9.00 -4.25 -20.26
N LYS A 10 -8.61 -3.12 -19.67
CA LYS A 10 -7.21 -2.81 -19.31
C LYS A 10 -6.99 -2.56 -17.82
N ASP A 11 -8.05 -2.46 -17.05
CA ASP A 11 -7.98 -2.15 -15.63
C ASP A 11 -9.14 -2.77 -14.85
N GLU A 12 -8.94 -2.89 -13.53
CA GLU A 12 -9.98 -3.14 -12.55
C GLU A 12 -10.04 -1.95 -11.59
N ILE A 13 -11.19 -1.31 -11.48
CA ILE A 13 -11.38 -0.16 -10.59
C ILE A 13 -12.19 -0.59 -9.38
N THR A 14 -11.66 -0.32 -8.18
CA THR A 14 -12.39 -0.46 -6.92
C THR A 14 -12.47 0.89 -6.23
N ALA A 15 -13.67 1.41 -6.05
CA ALA A 15 -13.95 2.68 -5.39
C ALA A 15 -14.78 2.49 -4.14
N VAL A 16 -14.45 3.20 -3.06
CA VAL A 16 -15.22 3.21 -1.80
C VAL A 16 -15.77 4.61 -1.57
N PHE A 17 -17.08 4.68 -1.40
CA PHE A 17 -17.80 5.94 -1.18
C PHE A 17 -18.47 6.01 0.18
N ASP A 18 -18.58 7.21 0.73
CA ASP A 18 -19.39 7.56 1.87
C ASP A 18 -20.43 8.61 1.42
N GLY A 19 -21.65 8.16 1.15
CA GLY A 19 -22.58 8.91 0.29
C GLY A 19 -21.98 9.07 -1.09
N ASP A 20 -21.87 10.33 -1.55
CA ASP A 20 -21.27 10.67 -2.85
C ASP A 20 -19.76 11.02 -2.74
N VAL A 21 -19.19 10.97 -1.55
CA VAL A 21 -17.79 11.34 -1.32
C VAL A 21 -16.89 10.11 -1.49
N LEU A 22 -15.98 10.18 -2.47
CA LEU A 22 -14.93 9.16 -2.63
C LEU A 22 -14.02 9.13 -1.39
N ARG A 23 -13.85 7.95 -0.79
CA ARG A 23 -12.99 7.71 0.37
C ARG A 23 -11.74 6.94 0.04
N ASP A 24 -11.82 6.03 -0.93
CA ASP A 24 -10.68 5.25 -1.36
C ASP A 24 -10.85 4.83 -2.82
N LEU A 25 -9.72 4.64 -3.51
CA LEU A 25 -9.68 4.25 -4.91
C LEU A 25 -8.49 3.34 -5.17
N TYR A 26 -8.75 2.23 -5.86
CA TYR A 26 -7.73 1.29 -6.30
C TYR A 26 -7.91 1.05 -7.80
N ILE A 27 -6.79 0.98 -8.50
CA ILE A 27 -6.73 0.56 -9.89
C ILE A 27 -5.73 -0.59 -9.97
N ASP A 28 -6.21 -1.75 -10.35
CA ASP A 28 -5.40 -2.93 -10.61
C ASP A 28 -5.26 -3.07 -12.13
N LEU A 29 -4.03 -3.26 -12.63
CA LEU A 29 -3.75 -3.46 -14.03
C LEU A 29 -3.54 -4.93 -14.32
N PRO A 30 -4.24 -5.51 -15.30
CA PRO A 30 -3.99 -6.87 -15.75
C PRO A 30 -2.51 -7.08 -16.11
N ASN A 31 -1.94 -8.16 -15.68
CA ASN A 31 -0.54 -8.51 -15.95
C ASN A 31 0.53 -7.59 -15.33
N ALA A 32 0.20 -6.56 -14.57
CA ALA A 32 1.19 -5.82 -13.80
C ALA A 32 1.70 -6.67 -12.63
N LEU A 33 3.01 -6.61 -12.37
CA LEU A 33 3.57 -7.19 -11.16
C LEU A 33 3.20 -6.29 -9.97
N ALA A 34 2.15 -6.65 -9.25
CA ALA A 34 1.70 -5.90 -8.08
C ALA A 34 2.78 -5.92 -6.97
N PRO A 35 2.91 -4.85 -6.15
CA PRO A 35 3.71 -4.90 -4.94
C PRO A 35 3.33 -6.11 -4.08
N GLU A 36 4.34 -6.70 -3.42
CA GLU A 36 4.25 -7.93 -2.62
C GLU A 36 4.20 -9.24 -3.41
N THR A 37 3.96 -9.26 -4.72
CA THR A 37 4.04 -10.47 -5.55
C THR A 37 5.38 -11.17 -5.36
N VAL A 38 5.35 -12.49 -5.14
CA VAL A 38 6.55 -13.34 -5.03
C VAL A 38 6.78 -14.05 -6.35
N CYS A 39 7.99 -13.92 -6.89
CA CYS A 39 8.35 -14.42 -8.21
C CYS A 39 9.63 -15.25 -8.19
N ARG A 40 9.74 -16.15 -9.17
CA ARG A 40 11.02 -16.73 -9.59
C ARG A 40 11.76 -15.73 -10.46
N ALA A 41 13.02 -15.52 -10.15
CA ALA A 41 13.88 -14.65 -10.93
C ALA A 41 15.20 -15.33 -11.24
N ARG A 42 15.92 -14.82 -12.25
CA ARG A 42 17.29 -15.20 -12.56
C ARG A 42 18.16 -13.95 -12.60
N VAL A 43 19.26 -13.97 -11.89
CA VAL A 43 20.22 -12.87 -11.85
C VAL A 43 20.87 -12.72 -13.23
N LEU A 44 20.80 -11.53 -13.83
CA LEU A 44 21.37 -11.24 -15.15
C LEU A 44 22.78 -10.69 -15.03
N LYS A 45 22.92 -9.55 -14.34
CA LYS A 45 24.21 -8.86 -14.19
C LYS A 45 24.26 -7.98 -12.96
N ALA A 46 25.47 -7.79 -12.44
CA ALA A 46 25.74 -6.79 -11.40
C ALA A 46 25.71 -5.37 -11.99
N VAL A 47 25.19 -4.44 -11.21
CA VAL A 47 25.19 -3.00 -11.53
C VAL A 47 25.46 -2.20 -10.24
N ALA A 48 25.66 -0.88 -10.39
CA ALA A 48 25.86 -0.03 -9.23
C ALA A 48 24.64 -0.10 -8.30
N GLY A 49 24.85 -0.51 -7.05
CA GLY A 49 23.82 -0.59 -6.02
C GLY A 49 22.93 -1.84 -6.05
N GLY A 50 23.15 -2.80 -6.97
CA GLY A 50 22.31 -4.00 -7.04
C GLY A 50 22.56 -4.91 -8.22
N TRP A 51 21.50 -5.53 -8.67
CA TRP A 51 21.46 -6.54 -9.71
C TRP A 51 20.29 -6.31 -10.65
N PHE A 52 20.49 -6.47 -11.95
CA PHE A 52 19.37 -6.74 -12.83
C PHE A 52 19.02 -8.22 -12.78
N VAL A 53 17.73 -8.50 -12.70
CA VAL A 53 17.18 -9.86 -12.66
C VAL A 53 16.07 -10.00 -13.70
N ALA A 54 15.96 -11.18 -14.30
CA ALA A 54 14.83 -11.52 -15.16
C ALA A 54 13.72 -12.15 -14.33
N VAL A 55 12.51 -11.63 -14.47
CA VAL A 55 11.25 -12.22 -13.98
C VAL A 55 10.41 -12.49 -15.23
N GLY A 56 10.42 -13.74 -15.69
CA GLY A 56 9.88 -14.08 -17.00
C GLY A 56 10.56 -13.31 -18.14
N HIS A 57 9.74 -12.63 -18.92
CA HIS A 57 10.21 -11.77 -20.01
C HIS A 57 10.56 -10.33 -19.56
N ARG A 58 10.36 -10.00 -18.31
CA ARG A 58 10.58 -8.65 -17.75
C ARG A 58 11.94 -8.57 -17.08
N THR A 59 12.56 -7.40 -17.16
CA THR A 59 13.71 -7.03 -16.35
C THR A 59 13.25 -6.32 -15.08
N ALA A 60 13.89 -6.62 -13.95
CA ALA A 60 13.66 -5.97 -12.68
C ALA A 60 14.98 -5.59 -12.02
N PHE A 61 14.96 -4.54 -11.19
CA PHE A 61 16.11 -4.14 -10.39
C PHE A 61 15.97 -4.70 -8.97
N MET A 62 16.97 -5.46 -8.53
CA MET A 62 17.10 -5.98 -7.17
C MET A 62 18.20 -5.23 -6.42
N GLU A 63 17.88 -4.67 -5.27
CA GLU A 63 18.88 -4.03 -4.41
C GLU A 63 19.99 -4.98 -4.01
N GLN A 64 21.18 -4.44 -3.78
CA GLN A 64 22.36 -5.23 -3.47
C GLN A 64 22.14 -6.11 -2.24
N THR A 65 22.31 -7.41 -2.43
CA THR A 65 22.29 -8.41 -1.37
C THR A 65 23.36 -9.45 -1.66
N LYS A 66 23.86 -10.10 -0.60
CA LYS A 66 24.84 -11.21 -0.72
C LYS A 66 24.18 -12.57 -0.77
N THR A 67 22.99 -12.69 -0.19
CA THR A 67 22.25 -13.94 -0.04
C THR A 67 20.80 -13.74 -0.45
N ALA A 68 20.23 -14.77 -1.05
CA ALA A 68 18.83 -14.89 -1.40
C ALA A 68 18.35 -16.32 -1.10
N LEU A 69 17.10 -16.63 -1.38
CA LEU A 69 16.62 -17.99 -1.47
C LEU A 69 16.61 -18.42 -2.93
N ASP A 70 17.02 -19.65 -3.23
CA ASP A 70 16.82 -20.27 -4.53
C ASP A 70 15.36 -20.65 -4.77
N TRP A 71 15.04 -21.24 -5.92
CA TRP A 71 13.66 -21.59 -6.27
C TRP A 71 13.03 -22.70 -5.39
N ASP A 72 13.84 -23.42 -4.63
CA ASP A 72 13.41 -24.45 -3.68
C ASP A 72 13.36 -23.92 -2.24
N GLY A 73 13.70 -22.64 -2.03
CA GLY A 73 13.66 -21.96 -0.74
C GLY A 73 14.92 -22.13 0.10
N PHE A 74 16.03 -22.62 -0.48
CA PHE A 74 17.29 -22.75 0.23
C PHE A 74 18.18 -21.50 0.07
N PRO A 75 18.96 -21.13 1.10
CA PRO A 75 19.88 -20.01 1.02
C PRO A 75 20.94 -20.20 -0.07
N VAL A 76 21.09 -19.19 -0.94
CA VAL A 76 22.07 -19.18 -2.02
C VAL A 76 22.83 -17.84 -2.05
N SER A 77 24.11 -17.89 -2.44
CA SER A 77 24.89 -16.68 -2.71
C SER A 77 24.49 -16.06 -4.04
N VAL A 78 24.27 -14.76 -4.07
CA VAL A 78 23.85 -14.05 -5.27
C VAL A 78 25.05 -13.81 -6.19
N SER A 79 24.96 -14.32 -7.41
CA SER A 79 25.89 -14.09 -8.51
C SER A 79 25.16 -14.21 -9.86
N GLU A 80 25.80 -13.82 -10.96
CA GLU A 80 25.20 -13.91 -12.29
C GLU A 80 24.73 -15.34 -12.62
N SER A 81 23.63 -15.43 -13.33
CA SER A 81 22.92 -16.66 -13.74
C SER A 81 22.27 -17.46 -12.61
N VAL A 82 22.42 -17.06 -11.35
CA VAL A 82 21.79 -17.75 -10.22
C VAL A 82 20.27 -17.56 -10.24
N ALA A 83 19.57 -18.65 -9.95
CA ALA A 83 18.12 -18.65 -9.75
C ALA A 83 17.80 -18.18 -8.32
N VAL A 84 16.93 -17.21 -8.18
CA VAL A 84 16.56 -16.62 -6.88
C VAL A 84 15.05 -16.38 -6.78
N LEU A 85 14.54 -16.40 -5.56
CA LEU A 85 13.20 -15.90 -5.25
C LEU A 85 13.29 -14.42 -4.92
N VAL A 86 12.33 -13.66 -5.45
CA VAL A 86 12.23 -12.22 -5.21
C VAL A 86 10.78 -11.81 -4.91
N GLN A 87 10.63 -10.72 -4.19
CA GLN A 87 9.35 -10.08 -3.94
C GLN A 87 9.33 -8.69 -4.53
N VAL A 88 8.27 -8.35 -5.24
CA VAL A 88 8.06 -7.02 -5.81
C VAL A 88 7.89 -5.99 -4.69
N ARG A 89 8.68 -4.93 -4.74
CA ARG A 89 8.58 -3.78 -3.81
C ARG A 89 7.86 -2.60 -4.42
N HIS A 90 8.15 -2.33 -5.69
CA HIS A 90 7.49 -1.29 -6.46
C HIS A 90 7.24 -1.80 -7.86
N ALA A 91 6.04 -1.55 -8.38
CA ALA A 91 5.74 -1.75 -9.79
C ALA A 91 6.66 -0.87 -10.67
N ALA A 92 6.75 -1.17 -11.94
CA ALA A 92 7.39 -0.29 -12.92
C ALA A 92 6.72 1.08 -12.90
N VAL A 93 7.49 2.15 -13.06
CA VAL A 93 6.98 3.52 -13.15
C VAL A 93 7.80 4.24 -14.23
N GLU A 94 7.15 4.70 -15.27
CA GLU A 94 7.81 5.32 -16.43
C GLU A 94 8.94 4.39 -16.98
N ASP A 95 10.12 4.95 -17.19
CA ASP A 95 11.30 4.22 -17.67
C ASP A 95 12.03 3.43 -16.57
N LYS A 96 11.44 3.30 -15.37
CA LYS A 96 12.07 2.57 -14.26
C LYS A 96 11.60 1.13 -14.21
N ASP A 97 12.53 0.22 -14.22
CA ASP A 97 12.26 -1.21 -14.02
C ASP A 97 11.51 -1.48 -12.71
N VAL A 98 10.75 -2.57 -12.70
CA VAL A 98 10.17 -3.13 -11.48
C VAL A 98 11.25 -3.27 -10.42
N LYS A 99 11.00 -2.78 -9.22
CA LYS A 99 11.92 -2.93 -8.09
C LYS A 99 11.55 -4.14 -7.27
N VAL A 100 12.50 -5.06 -7.13
CA VAL A 100 12.33 -6.30 -6.36
C VAL A 100 13.34 -6.40 -5.22
N SER A 101 13.07 -7.29 -4.28
CA SER A 101 13.96 -7.60 -3.16
C SER A 101 14.05 -9.10 -2.96
N ALA A 102 15.24 -9.59 -2.62
CA ALA A 102 15.41 -10.95 -2.15
C ALA A 102 14.86 -11.18 -0.72
N ASP A 103 14.61 -10.12 0.03
CA ASP A 103 13.97 -10.17 1.35
C ASP A 103 12.46 -10.39 1.20
N ILE A 104 12.03 -11.65 1.25
CA ILE A 104 10.62 -12.00 1.18
C ILE A 104 9.96 -11.77 2.53
N ALA A 105 8.76 -11.17 2.52
CA ALA A 105 7.98 -10.84 3.71
C ALA A 105 6.50 -11.17 3.47
N LEU A 106 5.99 -12.18 4.14
CA LEU A 106 4.57 -12.54 4.11
C LEU A 106 3.88 -11.92 5.32
N ALA A 107 3.03 -10.93 5.07
CA ALA A 107 2.38 -10.16 6.12
C ALA A 107 1.09 -10.83 6.60
N GLY A 108 1.04 -11.12 7.90
CA GLY A 108 -0.19 -11.39 8.63
C GLY A 108 -0.69 -10.15 9.37
N GLU A 109 -1.64 -10.35 10.28
CA GLU A 109 -2.20 -9.27 11.11
C GLU A 109 -1.17 -8.79 12.16
N ALA A 110 -0.67 -9.70 12.98
CA ALA A 110 0.25 -9.44 14.09
C ALA A 110 1.70 -9.78 13.77
N LEU A 111 1.95 -10.67 12.82
CA LEU A 111 3.26 -11.16 12.45
C LEU A 111 3.57 -10.88 10.97
N VAL A 112 4.87 -10.74 10.67
CA VAL A 112 5.37 -10.78 9.29
C VAL A 112 6.41 -11.91 9.24
N TYR A 113 6.13 -12.93 8.46
CA TYR A 113 7.03 -14.06 8.25
C TYR A 113 8.09 -13.72 7.20
N THR A 114 9.36 -13.94 7.50
CA THR A 114 10.49 -13.59 6.65
C THR A 114 11.42 -14.80 6.45
N PRO A 115 11.12 -15.69 5.49
CA PRO A 115 11.78 -17.00 5.36
C PRO A 115 13.30 -16.94 5.13
N ASN A 116 13.80 -15.85 4.58
CA ASN A 116 15.22 -15.64 4.29
C ASN A 116 16.00 -14.96 5.42
N ARG A 117 15.39 -14.74 6.57
CA ARG A 117 16.04 -14.16 7.77
C ARG A 117 16.05 -15.15 8.92
N ARG A 118 16.64 -14.77 10.04
CA ARG A 118 16.65 -15.56 11.29
C ARG A 118 16.28 -14.69 12.47
N GLY A 119 15.55 -15.30 13.41
CA GLY A 119 15.22 -14.72 14.69
C GLY A 119 14.00 -13.80 14.70
N VAL A 120 13.62 -13.36 15.87
CA VAL A 120 12.43 -12.53 16.10
C VAL A 120 12.83 -11.06 16.17
N ALA A 121 12.25 -10.25 15.30
CA ALA A 121 12.35 -8.80 15.31
C ALA A 121 11.05 -8.19 15.86
N PHE A 122 11.14 -7.02 16.48
CA PHE A 122 9.98 -6.35 17.08
C PHE A 122 9.79 -4.95 16.50
N SER A 123 8.53 -4.59 16.24
CA SER A 123 8.18 -3.21 15.90
C SER A 123 8.70 -2.23 16.96
N ARG A 124 9.23 -1.10 16.54
CA ARG A 124 9.71 -0.06 17.46
C ARG A 124 8.57 0.59 18.25
N ALA A 125 7.34 0.50 17.76
CA ALA A 125 6.15 1.06 18.38
C ALA A 125 5.57 0.18 19.50
N LEU A 126 6.07 -1.06 19.69
CA LEU A 126 5.66 -1.94 20.78
C LEU A 126 6.17 -1.41 22.12
N THR A 127 5.32 -1.48 23.14
CA THR A 127 5.70 -1.15 24.52
C THR A 127 6.78 -2.12 25.05
N PRO A 128 7.66 -1.69 25.98
CA PRO A 128 8.65 -2.59 26.57
C PRO A 128 8.03 -3.84 27.20
N GLN A 129 6.90 -3.71 27.89
CA GLN A 129 6.17 -4.80 28.52
C GLN A 129 5.62 -5.79 27.48
N ALA A 130 5.00 -5.27 26.41
CA ALA A 130 4.51 -6.11 25.31
C ALA A 130 5.66 -6.86 24.62
N ARG A 131 6.78 -6.19 24.40
CA ARG A 131 7.97 -6.80 23.79
C ARG A 131 8.53 -7.95 24.64
N GLU A 132 8.61 -7.79 25.96
CA GLU A 132 9.05 -8.84 26.87
C GLU A 132 8.07 -10.03 26.84
N ARG A 133 6.76 -9.79 26.96
CA ARG A 133 5.72 -10.82 26.88
C ARG A 133 5.79 -11.60 25.58
N LEU A 134 5.81 -10.87 24.45
CA LEU A 134 5.82 -11.46 23.11
C LEU A 134 7.13 -12.21 22.82
N GLY A 135 8.25 -11.73 23.38
CA GLY A 135 9.54 -12.41 23.30
C GLY A 135 9.48 -13.80 23.95
N LYS A 136 8.85 -13.94 25.14
CA LYS A 136 8.66 -15.23 25.80
C LYS A 136 7.73 -16.18 25.02
N VAL A 137 6.67 -15.63 24.40
CA VAL A 137 5.71 -16.42 23.58
C VAL A 137 6.38 -16.95 22.31
N LEU A 138 7.26 -16.18 21.71
CA LEU A 138 7.91 -16.51 20.44
C LEU A 138 9.35 -17.05 20.61
N ASP A 139 9.74 -17.37 21.83
CA ASP A 139 11.05 -17.98 22.09
C ASP A 139 11.14 -19.39 21.50
N GLY A 140 12.26 -19.69 20.88
CA GLY A 140 12.54 -21.03 20.33
C GLY A 140 11.72 -21.43 19.11
N ILE A 141 10.97 -20.53 18.45
CA ILE A 141 10.11 -20.88 17.30
C ILE A 141 10.90 -21.34 16.05
N GLY A 142 12.22 -21.08 16.00
CA GLY A 142 13.08 -21.51 14.91
C GLY A 142 12.92 -20.70 13.59
N ASP A 143 11.87 -19.91 13.48
CA ASP A 143 11.56 -19.09 12.31
C ASP A 143 12.04 -17.65 12.45
N SER A 144 12.00 -16.93 11.35
CA SER A 144 12.18 -15.49 11.34
C SER A 144 10.84 -14.78 11.19
N VAL A 145 10.50 -13.98 12.19
CA VAL A 145 9.29 -13.17 12.19
C VAL A 145 9.57 -11.76 12.69
N THR A 146 8.83 -10.80 12.12
CA THR A 146 8.75 -9.45 12.66
C THR A 146 7.40 -9.27 13.34
N VAL A 147 7.42 -8.97 14.63
CA VAL A 147 6.23 -8.75 15.46
C VAL A 147 5.72 -7.32 15.27
N ARG A 148 4.48 -7.18 14.84
CA ARG A 148 3.82 -5.88 14.60
C ARG A 148 3.16 -5.38 15.90
N THR A 149 2.77 -4.11 15.89
CA THR A 149 2.06 -3.49 17.04
C THR A 149 0.73 -4.18 17.35
N ALA A 150 0.03 -4.70 16.33
CA ALA A 150 -1.21 -5.44 16.51
C ALA A 150 -1.07 -6.69 17.41
N ALA A 151 0.15 -7.23 17.57
CA ALA A 151 0.42 -8.33 18.47
C ALA A 151 0.21 -8.00 19.97
N GLU A 152 0.14 -6.72 20.34
CA GLU A 152 -0.07 -6.33 21.74
C GLU A 152 -1.40 -6.84 22.31
N SER A 153 -2.45 -6.91 21.48
CA SER A 153 -3.78 -7.38 21.87
C SER A 153 -3.99 -8.87 21.65
N LYS A 154 -3.03 -9.59 21.05
CA LYS A 154 -3.18 -11.01 20.72
C LYS A 154 -2.71 -11.92 21.85
N THR A 155 -3.39 -13.06 21.97
CA THR A 155 -3.01 -14.16 22.84
C THR A 155 -1.87 -14.99 22.24
N ALA A 156 -1.24 -15.85 23.03
CA ALA A 156 -0.21 -16.77 22.54
C ALA A 156 -0.75 -17.75 21.51
N ASP A 157 -1.98 -18.25 21.71
CA ASP A 157 -2.63 -19.19 20.80
C ASP A 157 -2.94 -18.54 19.44
N GLU A 158 -3.46 -17.32 19.44
CA GLU A 158 -3.71 -16.55 18.20
C GLU A 158 -2.42 -16.32 17.40
N LEU A 159 -1.33 -15.93 18.07
CA LEU A 159 -0.03 -15.73 17.42
C LEU A 159 0.55 -17.04 16.88
N THR A 160 0.38 -18.14 17.61
CA THR A 160 0.83 -19.46 17.17
C THR A 160 0.05 -19.92 15.93
N GLU A 161 -1.25 -19.71 15.91
CA GLU A 161 -2.10 -20.08 14.77
C GLU A 161 -1.80 -19.21 13.54
N GLU A 162 -1.58 -17.90 13.74
CA GLU A 162 -1.16 -17.01 12.67
C GLU A 162 0.19 -17.44 12.08
N LEU A 163 1.16 -17.81 12.92
CA LEU A 163 2.45 -18.31 12.47
C LEU A 163 2.33 -19.62 11.67
N LYS A 164 1.48 -20.56 12.11
CA LYS A 164 1.21 -21.79 11.35
C LYS A 164 0.60 -21.47 9.97
N SER A 165 -0.34 -20.54 9.92
CA SER A 165 -0.96 -20.11 8.68
C SER A 165 0.06 -19.48 7.73
N LEU A 166 0.97 -18.64 8.23
CA LEU A 166 2.03 -18.02 7.43
C LEU A 166 3.07 -19.05 6.93
N ARG A 167 3.40 -20.06 7.74
CA ARG A 167 4.24 -21.20 7.31
C ARG A 167 3.56 -22.02 6.21
N ALA A 168 2.28 -22.32 6.39
CA ALA A 168 1.49 -23.04 5.39
C ALA A 168 1.42 -22.26 4.07
N LEU A 169 1.22 -20.95 4.14
CA LEU A 169 1.27 -20.06 2.98
C LEU A 169 2.64 -20.12 2.29
N TRP A 170 3.74 -20.02 3.03
CA TRP A 170 5.08 -20.13 2.46
C TRP A 170 5.32 -21.45 1.75
N ASN A 171 4.92 -22.56 2.37
CA ASN A 171 5.03 -23.88 1.74
C ASN A 171 4.17 -23.98 0.47
N ALA A 172 2.98 -23.38 0.47
CA ALA A 172 2.14 -23.30 -0.72
C ALA A 172 2.76 -22.46 -1.84
N VAL A 173 3.43 -21.35 -1.48
CA VAL A 173 4.21 -20.52 -2.42
C VAL A 173 5.31 -21.33 -3.08
N LEU A 174 6.11 -22.06 -2.32
CA LEU A 174 7.20 -22.90 -2.87
C LEU A 174 6.68 -24.05 -3.75
N ALA A 175 5.50 -24.57 -3.47
CA ALA A 175 4.89 -25.64 -4.26
C ALA A 175 4.35 -25.18 -5.62
N GLN A 176 4.18 -23.86 -5.84
CA GLN A 176 3.71 -23.33 -7.10
C GLN A 176 4.72 -23.55 -8.23
N LYS A 177 4.18 -23.76 -9.44
CA LYS A 177 4.97 -23.88 -10.68
C LYS A 177 4.74 -22.62 -11.51
N GLY A 178 5.79 -22.11 -12.14
CA GLY A 178 5.71 -20.91 -12.98
C GLY A 178 6.57 -19.77 -12.43
N GLU A 179 6.41 -18.61 -13.01
CA GLU A 179 7.21 -17.42 -12.71
C GLU A 179 6.67 -16.66 -11.50
N ILE A 180 5.34 -16.53 -11.43
CA ILE A 180 4.64 -15.92 -10.30
C ILE A 180 4.22 -17.04 -9.35
N LEU A 181 4.67 -16.98 -8.11
CA LEU A 181 4.40 -18.00 -7.10
C LEU A 181 3.29 -17.58 -6.13
N TRP A 182 3.14 -16.30 -5.92
CA TRP A 182 2.10 -15.76 -5.06
C TRP A 182 1.82 -14.29 -5.41
N GLU A 183 0.57 -13.93 -5.39
CA GLU A 183 0.11 -12.56 -5.58
C GLU A 183 -0.71 -12.13 -4.36
N PRO A 184 -0.62 -10.85 -3.96
CA PRO A 184 -1.51 -10.33 -2.95
C PRO A 184 -2.98 -10.43 -3.43
N GLU A 185 -3.89 -10.48 -2.50
CA GLU A 185 -5.30 -10.49 -2.82
C GLU A 185 -5.69 -9.23 -3.61
N ALA A 186 -6.58 -9.38 -4.60
CA ALA A 186 -7.03 -8.25 -5.42
C ALA A 186 -7.58 -7.11 -4.56
N SER A 187 -7.41 -5.88 -5.02
CA SER A 187 -7.72 -4.68 -4.24
C SER A 187 -9.17 -4.64 -3.76
N VAL A 188 -10.11 -5.20 -4.52
CA VAL A 188 -11.52 -5.29 -4.14
C VAL A 188 -11.74 -6.05 -2.83
N PHE A 189 -11.05 -7.18 -2.62
CA PHE A 189 -11.20 -7.97 -1.40
C PHE A 189 -10.49 -7.31 -0.22
N ARG A 190 -9.32 -6.71 -0.45
CA ARG A 190 -8.60 -5.93 0.57
C ARG A 190 -9.42 -4.72 1.03
N ALA A 191 -10.03 -3.99 0.09
CA ALA A 191 -10.92 -2.88 0.41
C ALA A 191 -12.17 -3.36 1.16
N ALA A 192 -12.80 -4.45 0.70
CA ALA A 192 -13.95 -5.03 1.38
C ALA A 192 -13.63 -5.43 2.83
N GLN A 193 -12.47 -6.00 3.08
CA GLN A 193 -12.02 -6.37 4.43
C GLN A 193 -11.70 -5.11 5.28
N GLU A 194 -10.99 -4.13 4.72
CA GLU A 194 -10.64 -2.89 5.44
C GLU A 194 -11.86 -2.12 5.90
N TYR A 195 -12.89 -2.07 5.06
CA TYR A 195 -14.12 -1.34 5.33
C TYR A 195 -15.28 -2.21 5.86
N ALA A 196 -15.02 -3.49 6.19
CA ALA A 196 -16.07 -4.47 6.52
C ALA A 196 -17.08 -3.98 7.57
N SER A 197 -16.61 -3.27 8.61
CA SER A 197 -17.46 -2.79 9.71
C SER A 197 -18.41 -1.65 9.33
N VAL A 198 -18.17 -0.96 8.21
CA VAL A 198 -18.91 0.23 7.78
C VAL A 198 -19.52 0.10 6.39
N LEU A 199 -19.23 -0.98 5.66
CA LEU A 199 -19.84 -1.26 4.36
C LEU A 199 -21.28 -1.70 4.52
N SER A 200 -22.20 -0.98 3.85
CA SER A 200 -23.63 -1.32 3.76
C SER A 200 -24.02 -1.93 2.40
N GLU A 201 -23.28 -1.59 1.36
CA GLU A 201 -23.55 -1.95 -0.02
C GLU A 201 -22.27 -2.31 -0.76
N VAL A 202 -22.35 -3.32 -1.61
CA VAL A 202 -21.28 -3.73 -2.51
C VAL A 202 -21.90 -3.99 -3.89
N ALA A 203 -21.33 -3.37 -4.92
CA ALA A 203 -21.74 -3.60 -6.31
C ALA A 203 -20.52 -4.01 -7.15
N THR A 204 -20.70 -5.00 -8.03
CA THR A 204 -19.64 -5.44 -8.95
C THR A 204 -20.24 -5.94 -10.26
N ASP A 205 -19.54 -5.80 -11.37
CA ASP A 205 -19.86 -6.38 -12.67
C ASP A 205 -19.16 -7.74 -12.91
N SER A 206 -18.31 -8.18 -11.98
CA SER A 206 -17.64 -9.48 -12.00
C SER A 206 -18.45 -10.54 -11.27
N ALA A 207 -18.91 -11.56 -12.00
CA ALA A 207 -19.65 -12.69 -11.41
C ALA A 207 -18.78 -13.48 -10.41
N GLN A 208 -17.49 -13.65 -10.68
CA GLN A 208 -16.55 -14.32 -9.79
C GLN A 208 -16.34 -13.52 -8.49
N THR A 209 -16.14 -12.22 -8.61
CA THR A 209 -15.99 -11.31 -7.46
C THR A 209 -17.26 -11.28 -6.64
N ALA A 210 -18.45 -11.18 -7.29
CA ALA A 210 -19.74 -11.21 -6.60
C ALA A 210 -19.94 -12.49 -5.79
N LEU A 211 -19.59 -13.65 -6.35
CA LEU A 211 -19.73 -14.94 -5.67
C LEU A 211 -18.89 -14.99 -4.38
N ARG A 212 -17.64 -14.52 -4.45
CA ARG A 212 -16.75 -14.46 -3.29
C ARG A 212 -17.22 -13.44 -2.25
N LEU A 213 -17.61 -12.24 -2.68
CA LEU A 213 -18.04 -11.19 -1.76
C LEU A 213 -19.38 -11.53 -1.07
N LYS A 214 -20.30 -12.22 -1.74
CA LYS A 214 -21.57 -12.65 -1.14
C LYS A 214 -21.42 -13.53 0.10
N SER A 215 -20.32 -14.26 0.22
CA SER A 215 -20.06 -15.08 1.41
C SER A 215 -19.84 -14.24 2.67
N VAL A 216 -19.36 -13.00 2.52
CA VAL A 216 -19.10 -12.04 3.61
C VAL A 216 -20.13 -10.89 3.63
N PHE A 217 -20.55 -10.46 2.44
CA PHE A 217 -21.52 -9.39 2.22
C PHE A 217 -22.73 -9.93 1.44
N PRO A 218 -23.74 -10.51 2.10
CA PRO A 218 -24.89 -11.12 1.42
C PRO A 218 -25.67 -10.20 0.47
N LYS A 219 -25.62 -8.89 0.71
CA LYS A 219 -26.26 -7.85 -0.12
C LYS A 219 -25.42 -7.39 -1.31
N THR A 220 -24.38 -8.15 -1.69
CA THR A 220 -23.59 -7.82 -2.88
C THR A 220 -24.44 -7.89 -4.14
N GLU A 221 -24.55 -6.79 -4.86
CA GLU A 221 -25.24 -6.66 -6.15
C GLU A 221 -24.30 -7.05 -7.29
N LEU A 222 -24.78 -7.92 -8.18
CA LEU A 222 -24.12 -8.19 -9.46
C LEU A 222 -24.82 -7.38 -10.56
N VAL A 223 -24.08 -6.44 -11.14
CA VAL A 223 -24.55 -5.58 -12.24
C VAL A 223 -23.91 -6.06 -13.53
N LEU A 224 -24.66 -6.76 -14.38
CA LEU A 224 -24.13 -7.45 -15.56
C LEU A 224 -23.59 -6.51 -16.65
N SER A 225 -23.98 -5.24 -16.67
CA SER A 225 -23.51 -4.26 -17.64
C SER A 225 -23.74 -2.82 -17.17
N GLY A 226 -22.92 -1.89 -17.63
CA GLY A 226 -23.08 -0.46 -17.41
C GLY A 226 -22.78 0.01 -15.98
N LEU A 227 -22.13 -0.80 -15.14
CA LEU A 227 -21.79 -0.38 -13.78
C LEU A 227 -20.78 0.78 -13.81
N ARG A 228 -19.78 0.70 -14.67
CA ARG A 228 -18.71 1.71 -14.81
C ARG A 228 -19.28 3.09 -15.19
N GLU A 229 -20.21 3.13 -16.11
CA GLU A 229 -20.90 4.34 -16.57
C GLU A 229 -21.92 4.82 -15.53
N ARG A 230 -22.71 3.91 -14.95
CA ARG A 230 -23.69 4.24 -13.89
C ARG A 230 -23.03 4.93 -12.71
N GLU A 231 -21.87 4.47 -12.30
CA GLU A 231 -21.10 5.00 -11.20
C GLU A 231 -20.10 6.09 -11.61
N ALA A 232 -20.09 6.50 -12.87
CA ALA A 232 -19.20 7.52 -13.45
C ALA A 232 -17.72 7.27 -13.08
N LEU A 233 -17.27 6.00 -13.05
CA LEU A 233 -15.93 5.66 -12.57
C LEU A 233 -14.80 6.32 -13.35
N PRO A 234 -14.86 6.54 -14.68
CA PRO A 234 -13.86 7.30 -15.41
C PRO A 234 -13.70 8.73 -14.86
N GLN A 235 -14.79 9.43 -14.59
CA GLN A 235 -14.79 10.78 -14.02
C GLN A 235 -14.25 10.78 -12.58
N VAL A 236 -14.60 9.76 -11.79
CA VAL A 236 -14.06 9.57 -10.42
C VAL A 236 -12.53 9.40 -10.45
N VAL A 237 -12.00 8.66 -11.43
CA VAL A 237 -10.54 8.51 -11.60
C VAL A 237 -9.90 9.82 -12.02
N GLU A 238 -10.47 10.54 -13.00
CA GLU A 238 -9.98 11.83 -13.46
C GLU A 238 -9.93 12.86 -12.31
N GLU A 239 -11.01 12.97 -11.52
CA GLU A 239 -11.04 13.83 -10.34
C GLU A 239 -10.01 13.40 -9.28
N ALA A 240 -9.85 12.09 -9.06
CA ALA A 240 -8.85 11.58 -8.13
C ALA A 240 -7.42 11.85 -8.60
N LEU A 241 -7.15 11.93 -9.88
CA LEU A 241 -5.84 12.28 -10.46
C LEU A 241 -5.56 13.78 -10.42
N SER A 242 -6.60 14.63 -10.33
CA SER A 242 -6.44 16.10 -10.28
C SER A 242 -5.46 16.50 -9.16
N THR A 243 -4.57 17.44 -9.50
CA THR A 243 -3.65 18.03 -8.51
C THR A 243 -4.32 19.02 -7.58
N ARG A 244 -5.51 19.53 -7.93
CA ARG A 244 -6.21 20.56 -7.17
C ARG A 244 -7.58 20.08 -6.70
N THR A 245 -7.85 20.29 -5.42
CA THR A 245 -9.14 19.98 -4.79
C THR A 245 -9.70 21.24 -4.12
N ALA A 246 -10.96 21.54 -4.36
CA ALA A 246 -11.64 22.66 -3.70
C ALA A 246 -11.90 22.34 -2.23
N LEU A 247 -11.78 23.33 -1.36
CA LEU A 247 -12.17 23.26 0.04
C LEU A 247 -13.55 23.93 0.22
N PRO A 248 -14.40 23.42 1.13
CA PRO A 248 -15.74 23.99 1.37
C PRO A 248 -15.76 25.49 1.68
N CYS A 249 -14.70 26.02 2.29
CA CYS A 249 -14.57 27.47 2.59
C CYS A 249 -14.29 28.34 1.34
N GLY A 250 -14.19 27.76 0.13
CA GLY A 250 -13.80 28.44 -1.10
C GLY A 250 -12.29 28.51 -1.33
N GLY A 251 -11.49 27.92 -0.46
CA GLY A 251 -10.07 27.68 -0.65
C GLY A 251 -9.77 26.48 -1.54
N SER A 252 -8.51 26.06 -1.59
CA SER A 252 -8.10 24.85 -2.33
C SER A 252 -6.88 24.20 -1.69
N LEU A 253 -6.77 22.90 -1.89
CA LEU A 253 -5.60 22.09 -1.64
C LEU A 253 -4.95 21.71 -2.97
N ILE A 254 -3.65 21.95 -3.10
CA ILE A 254 -2.85 21.47 -4.23
C ILE A 254 -1.98 20.32 -3.73
N VAL A 255 -1.93 19.23 -4.49
CA VAL A 255 -1.15 18.03 -4.18
C VAL A 255 -0.26 17.71 -5.37
N GLU A 256 1.05 17.82 -5.17
CA GLU A 256 2.04 17.54 -6.21
C GLU A 256 3.01 16.45 -5.75
N GLN A 257 3.21 15.48 -6.62
CA GLN A 257 4.19 14.41 -6.41
C GLN A 257 5.43 14.68 -7.24
N THR A 258 6.57 14.78 -6.57
CA THR A 258 7.87 14.88 -7.21
C THR A 258 8.63 13.55 -7.08
N ALA A 259 9.78 13.44 -7.74
CA ALA A 259 10.64 12.25 -7.59
C ALA A 259 11.15 12.04 -6.15
N ALA A 260 11.20 13.08 -5.32
CA ALA A 260 11.77 13.04 -3.97
C ALA A 260 10.71 13.00 -2.86
N LEU A 261 9.63 13.76 -3.01
CA LEU A 261 8.62 13.94 -1.96
C LEU A 261 7.27 14.38 -2.52
N VAL A 262 6.24 14.33 -1.70
CA VAL A 262 4.91 14.88 -1.99
C VAL A 262 4.76 16.23 -1.31
N CYS A 263 4.29 17.23 -2.05
CA CYS A 263 3.99 18.57 -1.56
C CYS A 263 2.48 18.77 -1.46
N PHE A 264 2.05 19.35 -0.36
CA PHE A 264 0.69 19.85 -0.17
C PHE A 264 0.76 21.35 0.04
N ASP A 265 0.01 22.12 -0.76
CA ASP A 265 -0.11 23.58 -0.62
C ASP A 265 -1.57 23.96 -0.33
N VAL A 266 -1.78 24.65 0.76
CA VAL A 266 -3.11 25.10 1.21
C VAL A 266 -3.33 26.56 0.86
N ASN A 267 -4.30 26.82 -0.01
CA ASN A 267 -4.68 28.15 -0.41
C ASN A 267 -6.06 28.50 0.20
N ALA A 268 -6.12 29.57 0.98
CA ALA A 268 -7.35 29.97 1.68
C ALA A 268 -8.42 30.63 0.78
N GLY A 269 -8.06 31.10 -0.43
CA GLY A 269 -9.02 31.65 -1.40
C GLY A 269 -9.86 32.85 -0.91
N GLY A 270 -9.44 33.49 0.18
CA GLY A 270 -10.21 34.59 0.80
C GLY A 270 -10.91 34.20 2.11
N ALA A 271 -10.96 32.92 2.47
CA ALA A 271 -11.43 32.47 3.76
C ALA A 271 -10.41 32.75 4.90
N ALA A 272 -10.85 32.62 6.13
CA ALA A 272 -9.94 32.68 7.27
C ALA A 272 -8.92 31.52 7.22
N TRP A 273 -7.63 31.83 7.43
CA TRP A 273 -6.57 30.82 7.38
C TRP A 273 -6.81 29.63 8.30
N GLY A 274 -7.32 29.88 9.50
CA GLY A 274 -7.63 28.81 10.46
C GLY A 274 -8.69 27.84 9.93
N GLU A 275 -9.75 28.36 9.32
CA GLU A 275 -10.81 27.55 8.73
C GLU A 275 -10.30 26.74 7.53
N ALA A 276 -9.57 27.39 6.61
CA ALA A 276 -9.01 26.71 5.46
C ALA A 276 -8.04 25.59 5.87
N ASN A 277 -7.17 25.84 6.85
CA ASN A 277 -6.23 24.84 7.35
C ASN A 277 -6.92 23.66 8.06
N GLU A 278 -7.98 23.88 8.82
CA GLU A 278 -8.76 22.81 9.45
C GLU A 278 -9.45 21.92 8.41
N GLN A 279 -10.03 22.51 7.38
CA GLN A 279 -10.63 21.76 6.27
C GLN A 279 -9.56 21.02 5.47
N ALA A 280 -8.41 21.66 5.23
CA ALA A 280 -7.29 21.04 4.52
C ALA A 280 -6.73 19.83 5.26
N VAL A 281 -6.70 19.80 6.60
CA VAL A 281 -6.26 18.61 7.37
C VAL A 281 -7.09 17.38 7.01
N CYS A 282 -8.41 17.50 6.97
CA CYS A 282 -9.28 16.38 6.58
C CYS A 282 -9.06 15.97 5.12
N GLU A 283 -8.92 16.96 4.25
CA GLU A 283 -8.72 16.72 2.82
C GLU A 283 -7.35 16.11 2.52
N ILE A 284 -6.27 16.54 3.19
CA ILE A 284 -4.93 15.94 3.08
C ILE A 284 -4.98 14.46 3.44
N ALA A 285 -5.61 14.10 4.58
CA ALA A 285 -5.75 12.70 4.97
C ALA A 285 -6.52 11.88 3.91
N ARG A 286 -7.58 12.46 3.34
CA ARG A 286 -8.36 11.85 2.25
C ARG A 286 -7.54 11.66 0.99
N GLN A 287 -6.82 12.70 0.53
CA GLN A 287 -5.99 12.65 -0.67
C GLN A 287 -4.82 11.67 -0.53
N ILE A 288 -4.19 11.59 0.65
CA ILE A 288 -3.16 10.58 0.93
C ILE A 288 -3.72 9.17 0.72
N LYS A 289 -4.95 8.92 1.15
CA LYS A 289 -5.59 7.61 1.03
C LYS A 289 -6.02 7.33 -0.41
N ILE A 290 -6.79 8.21 -1.04
CA ILE A 290 -7.26 8.04 -2.43
C ILE A 290 -6.10 7.84 -3.40
N LYS A 291 -5.09 8.71 -3.33
CA LYS A 291 -3.93 8.66 -4.24
C LYS A 291 -2.86 7.62 -3.84
N GLY A 292 -3.00 6.92 -2.71
CA GLY A 292 -1.98 5.98 -2.24
C GLY A 292 -0.64 6.63 -1.93
N LEU A 293 -0.64 7.91 -1.48
CA LEU A 293 0.59 8.66 -1.25
C LEU A 293 1.39 8.10 -0.09
N SER A 294 2.71 8.09 -0.24
CA SER A 294 3.64 7.52 0.75
C SER A 294 5.04 8.14 0.60
N GLY A 295 5.94 7.82 1.50
CA GLY A 295 7.29 8.40 1.52
C GLY A 295 7.35 9.69 2.32
N GLN A 296 8.20 10.61 1.88
CA GLN A 296 8.37 11.93 2.49
C GLN A 296 7.31 12.90 1.96
N MET A 297 6.72 13.66 2.85
CA MET A 297 5.67 14.62 2.52
C MET A 297 5.87 15.91 3.29
N ILE A 298 5.56 17.03 2.66
CA ILE A 298 5.56 18.36 3.29
C ILE A 298 4.20 19.03 3.08
N VAL A 299 3.76 19.81 4.09
CA VAL A 299 2.55 20.60 3.99
C VAL A 299 2.88 22.06 4.24
N ASP A 300 2.50 22.92 3.30
CA ASP A 300 2.51 24.35 3.42
C ASP A 300 1.09 24.84 3.77
N PHE A 301 0.86 25.12 5.06
CA PHE A 301 -0.42 25.66 5.52
C PHE A 301 -0.55 27.14 5.23
N ALA A 302 -1.78 27.60 4.96
CA ALA A 302 -2.06 28.99 4.68
C ALA A 302 -1.76 29.92 5.87
N GLY A 303 -1.26 31.10 5.58
CA GLY A 303 -1.08 32.18 6.55
C GLY A 303 0.26 32.20 7.27
N LYS A 304 0.26 32.70 8.52
CA LYS A 304 1.48 32.86 9.31
C LYS A 304 2.09 31.50 9.68
N LYS A 305 3.40 31.39 9.61
CA LYS A 305 4.16 30.17 9.89
C LYS A 305 4.40 29.98 11.40
N ASP A 306 3.30 29.95 12.17
CA ASP A 306 3.36 29.65 13.62
C ASP A 306 3.59 28.15 13.83
N LYS A 307 4.77 27.80 14.34
CA LYS A 307 5.18 26.40 14.54
C LYS A 307 4.27 25.63 15.49
N ALA A 308 3.70 26.29 16.52
CA ALA A 308 2.83 25.65 17.49
C ALA A 308 1.47 25.29 16.85
N VAL A 309 0.93 26.19 16.05
CA VAL A 309 -0.32 25.97 15.31
C VAL A 309 -0.13 24.85 14.28
N ILE A 310 0.95 24.90 13.50
CA ILE A 310 1.26 23.89 12.49
C ILE A 310 1.47 22.50 13.13
N ALA A 311 2.18 22.44 14.26
CA ALA A 311 2.37 21.18 14.99
C ALA A 311 1.03 20.61 15.52
N ALA A 312 0.10 21.47 15.93
CA ALA A 312 -1.24 21.04 16.35
C ALA A 312 -2.05 20.46 15.17
N LEU A 313 -1.96 21.05 13.98
CA LEU A 313 -2.58 20.52 12.75
C LEU A 313 -1.95 19.16 12.38
N GLY A 314 -0.62 19.01 12.51
CA GLY A 314 0.07 17.74 12.31
C GLY A 314 -0.44 16.62 13.23
N LYS A 315 -0.66 16.92 14.52
CA LYS A 315 -1.26 15.94 15.45
C LYS A 315 -2.68 15.54 15.07
N LYS A 316 -3.45 16.43 14.44
CA LYS A 316 -4.77 16.08 13.92
C LYS A 316 -4.67 15.14 12.73
N LEU A 317 -3.70 15.36 11.83
CA LEU A 317 -3.41 14.45 10.71
C LEU A 317 -3.06 13.05 11.22
N GLU A 318 -2.18 12.91 12.22
CA GLU A 318 -1.84 11.60 12.82
C GLU A 318 -3.06 10.89 13.43
N LYS A 319 -4.04 11.64 13.95
CA LYS A 319 -5.29 11.04 14.46
C LYS A 319 -6.20 10.54 13.35
N LEU A 320 -6.21 11.20 12.20
CA LEU A 320 -6.99 10.79 11.02
C LEU A 320 -6.36 9.63 10.26
N ASP A 321 -5.04 9.56 10.25
CA ASP A 321 -4.28 8.46 9.65
C ASP A 321 -3.12 8.05 10.58
N ALA A 322 -3.33 7.00 11.37
CA ALA A 322 -2.36 6.47 12.34
C ALA A 322 -1.08 5.91 11.68
N SER A 323 -1.05 5.75 10.35
CA SER A 323 0.13 5.33 9.61
C SER A 323 1.09 6.49 9.30
N LEU A 324 0.64 7.74 9.43
CA LEU A 324 1.46 8.94 9.32
C LEU A 324 2.41 9.06 10.52
N ARG A 325 3.56 9.66 10.28
CA ARG A 325 4.53 10.04 11.31
C ARG A 325 4.96 11.47 11.08
N ILE A 326 4.64 12.35 12.01
CA ILE A 326 5.06 13.75 11.97
C ILE A 326 6.53 13.82 12.42
N ALA A 327 7.40 14.32 11.54
CA ALA A 327 8.81 14.55 11.83
C ALA A 327 9.04 15.88 12.58
N GLY A 328 8.20 16.89 12.28
CA GLY A 328 8.26 18.19 12.94
C GLY A 328 7.78 19.33 12.04
N VAL A 329 8.16 20.54 12.42
CA VAL A 329 7.93 21.75 11.62
C VAL A 329 9.29 22.36 11.30
N SER A 330 9.57 22.53 10.02
CA SER A 330 10.84 23.08 9.52
C SER A 330 11.04 24.53 9.92
N ASN A 331 12.23 25.07 9.68
CA ASN A 331 12.50 26.49 9.90
C ASN A 331 11.74 27.42 8.94
N LEU A 332 11.32 26.88 7.80
CA LEU A 332 10.48 27.59 6.83
C LEU A 332 8.99 27.54 7.18
N GLY A 333 8.61 26.84 8.26
CA GLY A 333 7.21 26.70 8.68
C GLY A 333 6.44 25.66 7.88
N LEU A 334 7.12 24.67 7.30
CA LEU A 334 6.49 23.54 6.63
C LEU A 334 6.31 22.39 7.62
N LEU A 335 5.15 21.73 7.62
CA LEU A 335 4.97 20.49 8.34
C LEU A 335 5.66 19.37 7.57
N GLU A 336 6.56 18.67 8.24
CA GLU A 336 7.27 17.51 7.69
C GLU A 336 6.68 16.22 8.22
N MET A 337 6.34 15.30 7.34
CA MET A 337 5.77 14.01 7.71
C MET A 337 6.22 12.89 6.79
N THR A 338 6.06 11.66 7.24
CA THR A 338 6.36 10.46 6.47
C THR A 338 5.26 9.43 6.61
N LYS A 339 5.06 8.64 5.56
CA LYS A 339 4.21 7.44 5.57
C LYS A 339 4.97 6.27 4.96
N ARG A 340 4.89 5.11 5.61
CA ARG A 340 5.48 3.90 5.04
C ARG A 340 4.79 3.56 3.72
N ARG A 341 5.56 3.17 2.72
CA ARG A 341 5.05 2.71 1.43
C ARG A 341 4.22 1.44 1.62
N GLY A 342 3.05 1.42 1.07
CA GLY A 342 2.11 0.30 1.07
C GLY A 342 1.74 -0.07 -0.36
N ARG A 343 0.65 0.49 -0.86
CA ARG A 343 0.23 0.29 -2.26
C ARG A 343 0.97 1.20 -3.24
N ALA A 344 0.84 0.93 -4.53
CA ALA A 344 1.30 1.83 -5.58
C ALA A 344 0.54 3.16 -5.54
N CYS A 345 1.21 4.25 -5.90
CA CYS A 345 0.55 5.55 -6.04
C CYS A 345 -0.38 5.54 -7.26
N LEU A 346 -1.56 6.13 -7.12
CA LEU A 346 -2.57 6.20 -8.18
C LEU A 346 -2.01 6.81 -9.48
N GLN A 347 -1.22 7.88 -9.36
CA GLN A 347 -0.62 8.54 -10.52
C GLN A 347 0.37 7.64 -11.26
N ASP A 348 1.17 6.84 -10.52
CA ASP A 348 2.13 5.90 -11.10
C ASP A 348 1.39 4.75 -11.82
N VAL A 349 0.30 4.24 -11.21
CA VAL A 349 -0.53 3.19 -11.82
C VAL A 349 -1.19 3.72 -13.09
N TRP A 350 -1.73 4.94 -13.05
CA TRP A 350 -2.42 5.53 -14.20
C TRP A 350 -1.49 5.77 -15.39
N ARG A 351 -0.27 6.27 -15.17
CA ARG A 351 0.74 6.40 -16.23
C ARG A 351 1.06 5.07 -16.89
N ASN A 352 1.15 3.98 -16.11
CA ASN A 352 1.36 2.65 -16.67
C ASN A 352 0.17 2.16 -17.47
N HIS A 353 -1.06 2.56 -17.09
CA HIS A 353 -2.28 2.29 -17.86
C HIS A 353 -2.25 2.98 -19.22
N GLU A 354 -1.88 4.27 -19.26
CA GLU A 354 -1.78 5.04 -20.50
C GLU A 354 -0.68 4.51 -21.44
N ASN A 355 0.50 4.16 -20.89
CA ASN A 355 1.62 3.61 -21.67
C ASN A 355 1.36 2.19 -22.21
N ALA A 356 0.35 1.48 -21.75
CA ALA A 356 -0.04 0.19 -22.29
C ALA A 356 -0.83 0.32 -23.62
N ASP A 357 -1.12 1.56 -24.05
CA ASP A 357 -1.82 1.89 -25.29
C ASP A 357 -0.87 2.17 -26.47
N ASP A 358 0.43 2.42 -26.19
CA ASP A 358 1.50 2.62 -27.17
C ASP A 358 2.29 1.32 -27.44
#